data_75942385407695c3ed53263b2350f32d
#
_entry.id   75942385407695c3ed53263b2350f32d
#
_cell.length_a   1.000
_cell.length_b   1.000
_cell.length_c   1.000
_cell.angle_alpha   90.00
_cell.angle_beta   90.00
_cell.angle_gamma   90.00
#
_symmetry.space_group_name_H-M   'P 1'
#
loop_
_entity.id
_entity.type
_entity.pdbx_description
1 polymer ?
#
loop_
_entity_poly.entity_id
_entity_poly.type
_entity_poly.pdbx_seq_one_letter_code
_entity_poly.pdbx_strand_id
1 'polypeptide(L)'
;NKLAKIIDVVYVRLVQISPTLFGCVYKIGDAYRRLPWRSPVYFVNAQMVPVMDKYLKENKYDAILMPHLFPAEMVTQMKAKGINLPPTIFVATDYVCTPFTEETNCDAYVIPSRHVRYDFLRRGIPEEKIKSLGIPVRKEFAKKVSKEEARKELGLEEDTFYLLVSAGSMGAGGIVKTIKLLYRWCKKQNKKLEKKRKNENENQRQTKLIIICGNNKVLYETLQKIVGDDDCVILTGFTKQMALYLKASDVCITK
;
A
#
# COMPACT_ATOMS: atom_id res chain seq x y z
N ASN A 1 3.57 -4.84 -23.54
CA ASN A 1 4.24 -6.12 -23.73
C ASN A 1 3.36 -7.23 -23.16
N LYS A 2 3.06 -8.29 -23.93
CA LYS A 2 2.18 -9.40 -23.51
C LYS A 2 2.72 -10.10 -22.26
N LEU A 3 4.03 -10.26 -22.16
CA LEU A 3 4.71 -10.90 -21.01
C LEU A 3 4.49 -10.10 -19.72
N ALA A 4 4.64 -8.78 -19.75
CA ALA A 4 4.42 -7.93 -18.59
C ALA A 4 2.96 -8.01 -18.07
N LYS A 5 1.98 -8.06 -18.99
CA LYS A 5 0.57 -8.25 -18.61
C LYS A 5 0.30 -9.61 -17.98
N ILE A 6 0.96 -10.67 -18.48
CA ILE A 6 0.82 -12.03 -17.91
C ILE A 6 1.42 -12.07 -16.51
N ILE A 7 2.61 -11.51 -16.31
CA ILE A 7 3.27 -11.43 -15.00
C ILE A 7 2.39 -10.65 -14.01
N ASP A 8 1.85 -9.51 -14.42
CA ASP A 8 0.97 -8.68 -13.59
C ASP A 8 -0.31 -9.44 -13.18
N VAL A 9 -0.98 -10.08 -14.12
CA VAL A 9 -2.19 -10.88 -13.85
C VAL A 9 -1.88 -12.07 -12.94
N VAL A 10 -0.77 -12.78 -13.16
CA VAL A 10 -0.35 -13.91 -12.32
C VAL A 10 -0.01 -13.43 -10.91
N TYR A 11 0.75 -12.33 -10.79
CA TYR A 11 1.09 -11.73 -9.52
C TYR A 11 -0.15 -11.32 -8.72
N VAL A 12 -1.07 -10.57 -9.35
CA VAL A 12 -2.32 -10.12 -8.71
C VAL A 12 -3.16 -11.32 -8.27
N ARG A 13 -3.33 -12.33 -9.12
CA ARG A 13 -4.06 -13.56 -8.76
C ARG A 13 -3.41 -14.32 -7.61
N LEU A 14 -2.09 -14.46 -7.63
CA LEU A 14 -1.33 -15.15 -6.57
C LEU A 14 -1.56 -14.48 -5.21
N VAL A 15 -1.47 -13.16 -5.15
CA VAL A 15 -1.72 -12.37 -3.93
C VAL A 15 -3.16 -12.48 -3.46
N GLN A 16 -4.12 -12.50 -4.37
CA GLN A 16 -5.56 -12.59 -4.04
C GLN A 16 -5.99 -13.98 -3.56
N ILE A 17 -5.48 -15.04 -4.21
CA ILE A 17 -5.93 -16.42 -3.97
C ILE A 17 -5.25 -17.02 -2.74
N SER A 18 -3.95 -16.76 -2.55
CA SER A 18 -3.20 -17.37 -1.44
C SER A 18 -2.11 -16.44 -0.89
N PRO A 19 -2.45 -15.62 0.12
CA PRO A 19 -1.47 -14.81 0.84
C PRO A 19 -0.33 -15.65 1.45
N THR A 20 -0.63 -16.90 1.82
CA THR A 20 0.35 -17.85 2.37
C THR A 20 1.38 -18.26 1.32
N LEU A 21 0.93 -18.55 0.10
CA LEU A 21 1.82 -18.89 -1.01
C LEU A 21 2.72 -17.70 -1.38
N PHE A 22 2.17 -16.49 -1.36
CA PHE A 22 2.95 -15.26 -1.55
C PHE A 22 4.03 -15.10 -0.46
N GLY A 23 3.69 -15.39 0.80
CA GLY A 23 4.67 -15.41 1.91
C GLY A 23 5.78 -16.46 1.71
N CYS A 24 5.47 -17.61 1.10
CA CYS A 24 6.47 -18.62 0.73
C CYS A 24 7.42 -18.11 -0.36
N VAL A 25 6.91 -17.41 -1.38
CA VAL A 25 7.76 -16.78 -2.42
C VAL A 25 8.74 -15.79 -1.82
N TYR A 26 8.30 -15.00 -0.83
CA TYR A 26 9.18 -14.08 -0.09
C TYR A 26 10.28 -14.82 0.69
N LYS A 27 9.93 -15.91 1.38
CA LYS A 27 10.90 -16.74 2.12
C LYS A 27 11.90 -17.42 1.18
N ILE A 28 11.44 -17.88 0.01
CA ILE A 28 12.32 -18.44 -1.03
C ILE A 28 13.28 -17.36 -1.53
N GLY A 29 12.80 -16.14 -1.80
CA GLY A 29 13.65 -15.00 -2.15
C GLY A 29 14.69 -14.68 -1.07
N ASP A 30 14.28 -14.70 0.21
CA ASP A 30 15.18 -14.51 1.35
C ASP A 30 16.24 -15.63 1.50
N ALA A 31 15.90 -16.87 1.16
CA ALA A 31 16.86 -17.98 1.12
C ALA A 31 17.79 -17.87 -0.08
N TYR A 32 17.23 -17.56 -1.27
CA TYR A 32 17.99 -17.46 -2.52
C TYR A 32 19.08 -16.38 -2.47
N ARG A 33 18.82 -15.20 -1.90
CA ARG A 33 19.79 -14.11 -1.80
C ARG A 33 21.01 -14.42 -0.92
N ARG A 34 21.00 -15.55 -0.15
CA ARG A 34 22.18 -16.03 0.58
C ARG A 34 23.17 -16.76 -0.33
N LEU A 35 22.73 -17.07 -1.56
CA LEU A 35 23.59 -17.68 -2.56
C LEU A 35 24.46 -16.59 -3.24
N PRO A 36 25.67 -16.94 -3.71
CA PRO A 36 26.58 -15.98 -4.34
C PRO A 36 26.15 -15.59 -5.76
N TRP A 37 24.95 -15.91 -6.18
CA TRP A 37 24.46 -15.68 -7.54
C TRP A 37 23.48 -14.49 -7.58
N ARG A 38 23.50 -13.79 -8.72
CA ARG A 38 22.49 -12.79 -9.03
C ARG A 38 21.10 -13.41 -9.11
N SER A 39 20.09 -12.68 -8.67
CA SER A 39 18.72 -13.18 -8.68
C SER A 39 18.20 -13.46 -10.09
N PRO A 40 17.25 -14.40 -10.26
CA PRO A 40 16.54 -14.56 -11.53
C PRO A 40 15.87 -13.26 -12.00
N VAL A 41 15.41 -12.43 -11.05
CA VAL A 41 14.80 -11.12 -11.31
C VAL A 41 15.78 -10.19 -12.01
N TYR A 42 17.06 -10.20 -11.62
CA TYR A 42 18.11 -9.44 -12.27
C TYR A 42 18.24 -9.77 -13.76
N PHE A 43 18.24 -11.07 -14.13
CA PHE A 43 18.36 -11.51 -15.52
C PHE A 43 17.11 -11.23 -16.35
N VAL A 44 15.91 -11.36 -15.76
CA VAL A 44 14.66 -11.03 -16.44
C VAL A 44 14.60 -9.53 -16.76
N ASN A 45 15.01 -8.69 -15.82
CA ASN A 45 15.04 -7.23 -16.02
C ASN A 45 16.09 -6.80 -17.06
N ALA A 46 17.16 -7.59 -17.27
CA ALA A 46 18.16 -7.34 -18.31
C ALA A 46 17.56 -7.23 -19.71
N GLN A 47 16.50 -7.99 -19.98
CA GLN A 47 15.82 -7.98 -21.28
C GLN A 47 15.09 -6.66 -21.57
N MET A 48 14.76 -5.90 -20.52
CA MET A 48 14.08 -4.61 -20.64
C MET A 48 15.03 -3.41 -20.76
N VAL A 49 16.31 -3.61 -20.51
CA VAL A 49 17.35 -2.56 -20.60
C VAL A 49 17.36 -1.85 -21.96
N PRO A 50 17.31 -2.51 -23.13
CA PRO A 50 17.30 -1.82 -24.42
C PRO A 50 16.07 -0.90 -24.60
N VAL A 51 14.92 -1.31 -24.06
CA VAL A 51 13.69 -0.52 -24.13
C VAL A 51 13.81 0.73 -23.28
N MET A 52 14.35 0.59 -22.06
CA MET A 52 14.57 1.70 -21.13
C MET A 52 15.64 2.66 -21.67
N ASP A 53 16.73 2.16 -22.23
CA ASP A 53 17.80 2.96 -22.83
C ASP A 53 17.26 3.80 -24.00
N LYS A 54 16.50 3.20 -24.91
CA LYS A 54 15.84 3.92 -26.01
C LYS A 54 14.94 5.04 -25.46
N TYR A 55 14.08 4.73 -24.48
CA TYR A 55 13.16 5.70 -23.89
C TYR A 55 13.90 6.88 -23.25
N LEU A 56 14.99 6.63 -22.52
CA LEU A 56 15.79 7.68 -21.87
C LEU A 56 16.59 8.52 -22.86
N LYS A 57 16.97 7.97 -24.02
CA LYS A 57 17.62 8.72 -25.11
C LYS A 57 16.65 9.65 -25.85
N GLU A 58 15.42 9.22 -26.01
CA GLU A 58 14.35 10.01 -26.66
C GLU A 58 13.80 11.10 -25.74
N ASN A 59 14.00 10.99 -24.42
CA ASN A 59 13.44 11.91 -23.44
C ASN A 59 14.55 12.35 -22.46
N LYS A 60 14.66 13.66 -22.23
CA LYS A 60 15.63 14.23 -21.27
C LYS A 60 14.99 14.32 -19.89
N TYR A 61 15.71 13.81 -18.89
CA TYR A 61 15.30 13.86 -17.49
C TYR A 61 16.45 14.31 -16.61
N ASP A 62 16.16 15.07 -15.56
CA ASP A 62 17.15 15.54 -14.59
C ASP A 62 17.46 14.50 -13.50
N ALA A 63 16.53 13.55 -13.27
CA ALA A 63 16.69 12.45 -12.33
C ALA A 63 15.73 11.30 -12.65
N ILE A 64 16.06 10.08 -12.20
CA ILE A 64 15.22 8.89 -12.30
C ILE A 64 14.83 8.42 -10.90
N LEU A 65 13.55 8.54 -10.55
CA LEU A 65 13.00 8.07 -9.28
C LEU A 65 12.27 6.75 -9.51
N MET A 66 12.60 5.75 -8.71
CA MET A 66 12.14 4.37 -8.90
C MET A 66 11.53 3.83 -7.59
N PRO A 67 10.18 3.80 -7.47
CA PRO A 67 9.51 3.26 -6.29
C PRO A 67 9.36 1.72 -6.34
N HIS A 68 10.08 1.05 -7.23
CA HIS A 68 10.04 -0.39 -7.39
C HIS A 68 11.42 -0.95 -7.75
N LEU A 69 11.67 -2.19 -7.34
CA LEU A 69 12.96 -2.87 -7.54
C LEU A 69 13.31 -3.06 -9.03
N PHE A 70 12.34 -3.43 -9.87
CA PHE A 70 12.62 -3.77 -11.27
C PHE A 70 13.31 -2.65 -12.07
N PRO A 71 12.80 -1.41 -12.09
CA PRO A 71 13.52 -0.33 -12.77
C PRO A 71 14.86 0.00 -12.11
N ALA A 72 15.03 -0.19 -10.79
CA ALA A 72 16.32 0.00 -10.13
C ALA A 72 17.35 -1.02 -10.58
N GLU A 73 16.96 -2.26 -10.80
CA GLU A 73 17.84 -3.27 -11.40
C GLU A 73 18.17 -2.99 -12.86
N MET A 74 17.20 -2.53 -13.67
CA MET A 74 17.47 -2.12 -15.06
C MET A 74 18.51 -1.00 -15.11
N VAL A 75 18.35 0.03 -14.30
CA VAL A 75 19.31 1.15 -14.18
C VAL A 75 20.68 0.67 -13.72
N THR A 76 20.72 -0.25 -12.77
CA THR A 76 21.98 -0.87 -12.30
C THR A 76 22.71 -1.57 -13.43
N GLN A 77 22.00 -2.32 -14.27
CA GLN A 77 22.58 -2.99 -15.43
C GLN A 77 23.01 -2.01 -16.52
N MET A 78 22.28 -0.91 -16.71
CA MET A 78 22.68 0.17 -17.64
C MET A 78 23.98 0.81 -17.19
N LYS A 79 24.14 1.10 -15.90
CA LYS A 79 25.40 1.60 -15.31
C LYS A 79 26.55 0.60 -15.50
N ALA A 80 26.29 -0.68 -15.27
CA ALA A 80 27.29 -1.74 -15.48
C ALA A 80 27.75 -1.86 -16.94
N LYS A 81 26.93 -1.46 -17.91
CA LYS A 81 27.26 -1.36 -19.33
C LYS A 81 27.89 -0.03 -19.73
N GLY A 82 28.20 0.86 -18.79
CA GLY A 82 28.80 2.16 -19.06
C GLY A 82 27.83 3.20 -19.66
N ILE A 83 26.51 2.96 -19.59
CA ILE A 83 25.51 3.93 -20.07
C ILE A 83 25.45 5.08 -19.08
N ASN A 84 25.67 6.30 -19.59
CA ASN A 84 25.56 7.51 -18.78
C ASN A 84 24.09 7.81 -18.49
N LEU A 85 23.76 7.97 -17.19
CA LEU A 85 22.39 8.19 -16.70
C LEU A 85 22.34 9.43 -15.82
N PRO A 86 21.20 10.14 -15.80
CA PRO A 86 20.97 11.15 -14.76
C PRO A 86 20.94 10.49 -13.37
N PRO A 87 21.03 11.27 -12.27
CA PRO A 87 20.96 10.75 -10.91
C PRO A 87 19.80 9.77 -10.70
N THR A 88 20.10 8.64 -10.09
CA THR A 88 19.17 7.52 -9.91
C THR A 88 18.81 7.33 -8.44
N ILE A 89 17.53 7.37 -8.12
CA ILE A 89 17.05 7.35 -6.76
C ILE A 89 16.06 6.19 -6.60
N PHE A 90 16.42 5.22 -5.76
CA PHE A 90 15.47 4.18 -5.34
C PHE A 90 14.63 4.67 -4.16
N VAL A 91 13.31 4.53 -4.24
CA VAL A 91 12.38 4.92 -3.18
C VAL A 91 11.75 3.65 -2.62
N ALA A 92 12.22 3.21 -1.45
CA ALA A 92 11.66 2.05 -0.76
C ALA A 92 10.28 2.38 -0.20
N THR A 93 9.28 1.60 -0.55
CA THR A 93 7.88 1.77 -0.13
C THR A 93 7.45 0.75 0.94
N ASP A 94 8.34 -0.17 1.32
CA ASP A 94 8.13 -1.16 2.36
C ASP A 94 8.96 -0.84 3.61
N TYR A 95 8.44 -1.18 4.80
CA TYR A 95 9.16 -1.00 6.08
C TYR A 95 10.20 -2.10 6.33
N VAL A 96 10.72 -2.68 5.27
CA VAL A 96 11.83 -3.64 5.24
C VAL A 96 12.66 -3.41 4.00
N CYS A 97 13.94 -3.79 4.02
CA CYS A 97 14.72 -3.87 2.80
C CYS A 97 14.30 -5.12 2.03
N THR A 98 13.53 -4.95 0.96
CA THR A 98 13.03 -6.05 0.13
C THR A 98 14.17 -6.91 -0.42
N PRO A 99 13.97 -8.23 -0.62
CA PRO A 99 14.98 -9.08 -1.25
C PRO A 99 15.47 -8.52 -2.57
N PHE A 100 16.75 -8.66 -2.83
CA PHE A 100 17.47 -8.21 -4.03
C PHE A 100 17.67 -6.69 -4.17
N THR A 101 17.23 -5.87 -3.20
CA THR A 101 17.60 -4.44 -3.17
C THR A 101 19.12 -4.27 -3.12
N GLU A 102 19.83 -5.18 -2.46
CA GLU A 102 21.29 -5.24 -2.39
C GLU A 102 21.99 -5.44 -3.75
N GLU A 103 21.28 -5.93 -4.75
CA GLU A 103 21.81 -6.10 -6.11
C GLU A 103 21.82 -4.79 -6.91
N THR A 104 21.11 -3.77 -6.43
CA THR A 104 21.00 -2.49 -7.13
C THR A 104 22.14 -1.54 -6.80
N ASN A 105 22.46 -0.63 -7.75
CA ASN A 105 23.46 0.43 -7.59
C ASN A 105 22.86 1.78 -7.96
N CYS A 106 22.01 2.32 -7.08
CA CYS A 106 21.47 3.65 -7.20
C CYS A 106 22.38 4.68 -6.54
N ASP A 107 22.24 5.96 -6.91
CA ASP A 107 23.00 7.05 -6.31
C ASP A 107 22.45 7.42 -4.93
N ALA A 108 21.14 7.20 -4.71
CA ALA A 108 20.53 7.35 -3.40
C ALA A 108 19.42 6.31 -3.18
N TYR A 109 19.18 5.97 -1.91
CA TYR A 109 18.12 5.12 -1.42
C TYR A 109 17.28 5.88 -0.40
N VAL A 110 16.09 6.28 -0.79
CA VAL A 110 15.11 6.89 0.11
C VAL A 110 14.38 5.78 0.85
N ILE A 111 14.43 5.81 2.18
CA ILE A 111 13.83 4.80 3.04
C ILE A 111 12.68 5.36 3.88
N PRO A 112 11.69 4.53 4.27
CA PRO A 112 10.49 4.96 4.99
C PRO A 112 10.75 5.60 6.34
N SER A 113 11.77 5.15 7.07
CA SER A 113 12.03 5.57 8.44
C SER A 113 13.46 5.27 8.85
N ARG A 114 13.98 6.02 9.83
CA ARG A 114 15.28 5.73 10.46
C ARG A 114 15.34 4.34 11.12
N HIS A 115 14.20 3.81 11.56
CA HIS A 115 14.13 2.50 12.21
C HIS A 115 14.49 1.34 11.27
N VAL A 116 14.25 1.47 9.97
CA VAL A 116 14.60 0.44 8.98
C VAL A 116 16.00 0.62 8.38
N ARG A 117 16.73 1.69 8.75
CA ARG A 117 18.08 2.00 8.23
C ARG A 117 19.05 0.82 8.39
N TYR A 118 19.04 0.20 9.58
CA TYR A 118 19.91 -0.93 9.87
C TYR A 118 19.67 -2.11 8.92
N ASP A 119 18.44 -2.30 8.49
CA ASP A 119 18.06 -3.36 7.55
C ASP A 119 18.73 -3.19 6.17
N PHE A 120 18.87 -1.95 5.72
CA PHE A 120 19.58 -1.61 4.48
C PHE A 120 21.11 -1.72 4.64
N LEU A 121 21.66 -1.22 5.75
CA LEU A 121 23.09 -1.29 6.04
C LEU A 121 23.61 -2.72 6.10
N ARG A 122 22.95 -3.60 6.84
CA ARG A 122 23.36 -5.01 6.97
C ARG A 122 23.30 -5.79 5.65
N ARG A 123 22.63 -5.22 4.64
CA ARG A 123 22.55 -5.77 3.28
C ARG A 123 23.56 -5.15 2.32
N GLY A 124 24.46 -4.32 2.83
CA GLY A 124 25.55 -3.75 2.05
C GLY A 124 25.19 -2.47 1.28
N ILE A 125 24.01 -1.87 1.52
CA ILE A 125 23.75 -0.53 0.96
C ILE A 125 24.62 0.50 1.69
N PRO A 126 25.45 1.28 0.96
CA PRO A 126 26.34 2.25 1.57
C PRO A 126 25.59 3.32 2.38
N GLU A 127 26.11 3.64 3.56
CA GLU A 127 25.45 4.52 4.52
C GLU A 127 25.19 5.93 3.97
N GLU A 128 26.12 6.48 3.24
CA GLU A 128 26.05 7.81 2.62
C GLU A 128 24.95 7.93 1.58
N LYS A 129 24.55 6.79 0.96
CA LYS A 129 23.47 6.73 -0.02
C LYS A 129 22.08 6.64 0.61
N ILE A 130 21.97 6.29 1.89
CA ILE A 130 20.69 6.08 2.57
C ILE A 130 20.12 7.39 3.09
N LYS A 131 18.89 7.74 2.66
CA LYS A 131 18.17 8.97 3.06
C LYS A 131 16.82 8.60 3.70
N SER A 132 16.67 8.86 4.99
CA SER A 132 15.43 8.56 5.74
C SER A 132 14.41 9.69 5.58
N LEU A 133 13.71 9.74 4.45
CA LEU A 133 12.79 10.83 4.08
C LEU A 133 11.31 10.46 4.17
N GLY A 134 10.99 9.20 4.42
CA GLY A 134 9.61 8.72 4.43
C GLY A 134 9.14 8.17 3.08
N ILE A 135 7.93 7.64 3.07
CA ILE A 135 7.26 7.19 1.84
C ILE A 135 6.54 8.38 1.21
N PRO A 136 6.79 8.70 -0.07
CA PRO A 136 6.08 9.78 -0.76
C PRO A 136 4.58 9.50 -0.81
N VAL A 137 3.80 10.49 -0.44
CA VAL A 137 2.33 10.44 -0.51
C VAL A 137 1.79 11.57 -1.37
N ARG A 138 0.59 11.39 -1.93
CA ARG A 138 -0.06 12.43 -2.71
C ARG A 138 -0.38 13.64 -1.84
N LYS A 139 -0.38 14.83 -2.43
CA LYS A 139 -0.56 16.12 -1.74
C LYS A 139 -1.84 16.19 -0.89
N GLU A 140 -2.93 15.54 -1.32
CA GLU A 140 -4.20 15.52 -0.59
C GLU A 140 -4.09 14.85 0.79
N PHE A 141 -3.17 13.90 1.00
CA PHE A 141 -2.93 13.30 2.31
C PHE A 141 -2.18 14.26 3.25
N ALA A 142 -1.31 15.10 2.71
CA ALA A 142 -0.55 16.10 3.46
C ALA A 142 -1.35 17.39 3.74
N LYS A 143 -2.42 17.66 3.00
CA LYS A 143 -3.26 18.85 3.19
C LYS A 143 -3.87 18.83 4.58
N LYS A 144 -3.73 19.94 5.32
CA LYS A 144 -4.38 20.12 6.62
C LYS A 144 -5.87 20.34 6.39
N VAL A 145 -6.69 19.42 6.82
CA VAL A 145 -8.16 19.48 6.83
C VAL A 145 -8.60 18.95 8.18
N SER A 146 -9.46 19.66 8.90
CA SER A 146 -9.98 19.21 10.19
C SER A 146 -10.93 18.01 10.02
N LYS A 147 -11.21 17.30 11.09
CA LYS A 147 -12.15 16.18 11.09
C LYS A 147 -13.56 16.64 10.71
N GLU A 148 -13.97 17.77 11.25
CA GLU A 148 -15.26 18.39 11.04
C GLU A 148 -15.43 18.81 9.56
N GLU A 149 -14.43 19.48 8.99
CA GLU A 149 -14.41 19.85 7.57
C GLU A 149 -14.48 18.60 6.66
N ALA A 150 -13.71 17.56 6.97
CA ALA A 150 -13.72 16.32 6.22
C ALA A 150 -15.07 15.60 6.29
N ARG A 151 -15.72 15.59 7.47
CA ARG A 151 -17.05 15.02 7.67
C ARG A 151 -18.10 15.80 6.87
N LYS A 152 -18.07 17.12 6.94
CA LYS A 152 -18.98 17.98 6.18
C LYS A 152 -18.86 17.76 4.67
N GLU A 153 -17.64 17.68 4.15
CA GLU A 153 -17.39 17.44 2.72
C GLU A 153 -17.85 16.05 2.25
N LEU A 154 -17.80 15.05 3.13
CA LEU A 154 -18.29 13.70 2.87
C LEU A 154 -19.78 13.49 3.19
N GLY A 155 -20.48 14.48 3.73
CA GLY A 155 -21.87 14.35 4.19
C GLY A 155 -22.02 13.41 5.38
N LEU A 156 -20.99 13.31 6.24
CA LEU A 156 -21.00 12.48 7.44
C LEU A 156 -21.50 13.26 8.66
N GLU A 157 -22.15 12.56 9.57
CA GLU A 157 -22.65 13.13 10.83
C GLU A 157 -21.48 13.52 11.75
N GLU A 158 -21.59 14.69 12.39
CA GLU A 158 -20.51 15.21 13.26
C GLU A 158 -20.37 14.39 14.55
N ASP A 159 -21.50 14.03 15.16
CA ASP A 159 -21.53 13.33 16.46
C ASP A 159 -21.63 11.80 16.32
N THR A 160 -20.85 11.25 15.39
CA THR A 160 -20.79 9.80 15.15
C THR A 160 -19.32 9.32 15.24
N PHE A 161 -19.11 8.15 15.85
CA PHE A 161 -17.82 7.49 15.87
C PHE A 161 -17.65 6.66 14.59
N TYR A 162 -16.70 7.05 13.75
CA TYR A 162 -16.43 6.39 12.49
C TYR A 162 -15.21 5.47 12.55
N LEU A 163 -15.46 4.18 12.28
CA LEU A 163 -14.41 3.18 12.12
C LEU A 163 -14.21 2.89 10.63
N LEU A 164 -13.09 3.34 10.08
CA LEU A 164 -12.73 3.12 8.68
C LEU A 164 -12.01 1.79 8.50
N VAL A 165 -12.45 0.99 7.55
CA VAL A 165 -11.74 -0.24 7.11
C VAL A 165 -11.38 -0.11 5.64
N SER A 166 -10.09 -0.20 5.34
CA SER A 166 -9.57 -0.20 3.98
C SER A 166 -8.68 -1.41 3.75
N ALA A 167 -9.10 -2.26 2.81
CA ALA A 167 -8.36 -3.47 2.45
C ALA A 167 -7.25 -3.23 1.41
N GLY A 168 -6.97 -1.97 1.07
CA GLY A 168 -6.13 -1.61 -0.07
C GLY A 168 -6.80 -1.92 -1.41
N SER A 169 -6.09 -1.69 -2.51
CA SER A 169 -6.64 -1.83 -3.87
C SER A 169 -7.04 -3.26 -4.24
N MET A 170 -6.43 -4.26 -3.63
CA MET A 170 -6.64 -5.68 -3.95
C MET A 170 -7.54 -6.42 -2.96
N GLY A 171 -7.80 -5.87 -1.78
CA GLY A 171 -8.67 -6.50 -0.77
C GLY A 171 -8.19 -7.87 -0.33
N ALA A 172 -6.87 -8.09 -0.24
CA ALA A 172 -6.29 -9.37 0.10
C ALA A 172 -6.36 -9.69 1.61
N GLY A 173 -6.41 -10.98 1.94
CA GLY A 173 -6.41 -11.47 3.33
C GLY A 173 -7.82 -11.69 3.90
N GLY A 174 -7.90 -12.07 5.16
CA GLY A 174 -9.16 -12.40 5.86
C GLY A 174 -10.09 -11.21 6.14
N ILE A 175 -10.06 -10.16 5.29
CA ILE A 175 -10.76 -8.89 5.49
C ILE A 175 -12.28 -9.07 5.68
N VAL A 176 -12.89 -10.00 4.94
CA VAL A 176 -14.34 -10.30 5.09
C VAL A 176 -14.66 -10.79 6.50
N LYS A 177 -13.80 -11.64 7.08
CA LYS A 177 -13.96 -12.11 8.46
C LYS A 177 -13.85 -10.95 9.46
N THR A 178 -12.85 -10.10 9.26
CA THR A 178 -12.63 -8.91 10.09
C THR A 178 -13.83 -7.97 10.01
N ILE A 179 -14.31 -7.67 8.81
CA ILE A 179 -15.47 -6.78 8.61
C ILE A 179 -16.73 -7.38 9.26
N LYS A 180 -16.98 -8.70 9.13
CA LYS A 180 -18.12 -9.36 9.82
C LYS A 180 -18.04 -9.19 11.34
N LEU A 181 -16.86 -9.31 11.93
CA LEU A 181 -16.66 -9.11 13.37
C LEU A 181 -16.92 -7.66 13.78
N LEU A 182 -16.36 -6.70 13.03
CA LEU A 182 -16.54 -5.27 13.28
C LEU A 182 -18.00 -4.85 13.11
N TYR A 183 -18.68 -5.32 12.09
CA TYR A 183 -20.10 -5.06 11.86
C TYR A 183 -20.97 -5.54 13.02
N ARG A 184 -20.76 -6.78 13.50
CA ARG A 184 -21.45 -7.31 14.67
C ARG A 184 -21.15 -6.48 15.93
N TRP A 185 -19.90 -6.04 16.08
CA TRP A 185 -19.48 -5.21 17.19
C TRP A 185 -20.18 -3.83 17.13
N CYS A 186 -20.20 -3.15 15.98
CA CYS A 186 -20.92 -1.88 15.79
C CYS A 186 -22.40 -2.00 16.17
N LYS A 187 -23.10 -3.01 15.66
CA LYS A 187 -24.51 -3.26 16.03
C LYS A 187 -24.70 -3.48 17.52
N LYS A 188 -23.80 -4.22 18.15
CA LYS A 188 -23.85 -4.45 19.61
C LYS A 188 -23.64 -3.16 20.40
N GLN A 189 -22.71 -2.28 19.97
CA GLN A 189 -22.48 -0.99 20.60
C GLN A 189 -23.71 -0.08 20.46
N ASN A 190 -24.25 0.05 19.25
CA ASN A 190 -25.42 0.88 18.99
C ASN A 190 -26.64 0.40 19.77
N LYS A 191 -26.90 -0.91 19.84
CA LYS A 191 -27.97 -1.48 20.66
C LYS A 191 -27.79 -1.23 22.17
N LYS A 192 -26.56 -1.22 22.68
CA LYS A 192 -26.28 -0.84 24.07
C LYS A 192 -26.56 0.65 24.29
N LEU A 193 -26.15 1.49 23.34
CA LEU A 193 -26.37 2.93 23.37
C LEU A 193 -27.87 3.26 23.42
N GLU A 194 -28.70 2.63 22.57
CA GLU A 194 -30.14 2.80 22.56
C GLU A 194 -30.79 2.46 23.90
N LYS A 195 -30.32 1.37 24.55
CA LYS A 195 -30.79 0.96 25.87
C LYS A 195 -30.42 1.98 26.96
N LYS A 196 -29.18 2.53 26.90
CA LYS A 196 -28.72 3.53 27.88
C LYS A 196 -29.40 4.90 27.69
N ARG A 197 -29.61 5.35 26.46
CA ARG A 197 -30.35 6.59 26.15
C ARG A 197 -31.80 6.59 26.69
N LYS A 198 -32.39 5.41 26.84
CA LYS A 198 -33.70 5.25 27.45
C LYS A 198 -33.69 5.44 28.98
N ASN A 199 -32.53 5.22 29.61
CA ASN A 199 -32.41 5.17 31.07
C ASN A 199 -31.59 6.33 31.66
N GLU A 200 -30.68 6.92 30.90
CA GLU A 200 -29.75 7.95 31.35
C GLU A 200 -29.44 8.93 30.19
N ASN A 201 -29.33 10.23 30.48
CA ASN A 201 -28.95 11.28 29.52
C ASN A 201 -27.44 11.21 29.19
N GLU A 202 -26.93 10.08 28.75
CA GLU A 202 -25.51 9.93 28.36
C GLU A 202 -25.29 10.34 26.91
N ASN A 203 -24.33 11.25 26.70
CA ASN A 203 -23.86 11.74 25.41
C ASN A 203 -22.90 10.72 24.73
N GLN A 204 -23.33 9.46 24.57
CA GLN A 204 -22.54 8.48 23.83
C GLN A 204 -22.84 8.56 22.33
N ARG A 205 -21.77 8.55 21.51
CA ARG A 205 -21.87 8.65 20.06
C ARG A 205 -22.28 7.32 19.43
N GLN A 206 -23.12 7.39 18.40
CA GLN A 206 -23.40 6.24 17.55
C GLN A 206 -22.12 5.80 16.83
N THR A 207 -21.98 4.50 16.58
CA THR A 207 -20.83 3.95 15.86
C THR A 207 -21.24 3.55 14.45
N LYS A 208 -20.52 4.03 13.44
CA LYS A 208 -20.70 3.63 12.04
C LYS A 208 -19.40 3.07 11.45
N LEU A 209 -19.55 2.10 10.58
CA LEU A 209 -18.45 1.43 9.88
C LEU A 209 -18.37 1.94 8.45
N ILE A 210 -17.23 2.52 8.08
CA ILE A 210 -16.92 2.91 6.70
C ILE A 210 -16.05 1.81 6.10
N ILE A 211 -16.47 1.22 4.98
CA ILE A 211 -15.74 0.15 4.31
C ILE A 211 -15.39 0.58 2.89
N ILE A 212 -14.08 0.64 2.58
CA ILE A 212 -13.60 1.00 1.25
C ILE A 212 -12.98 -0.23 0.60
N CYS A 213 -13.66 -0.75 -0.43
CA CYS A 213 -13.28 -1.96 -1.16
C CYS A 213 -12.27 -1.73 -2.30
N GLY A 214 -12.02 -0.44 -2.65
CA GLY A 214 -11.17 -0.11 -3.80
C GLY A 214 -11.71 -0.70 -5.11
N ASN A 215 -10.83 -1.26 -5.93
CA ASN A 215 -11.19 -1.84 -7.23
C ASN A 215 -11.72 -3.29 -7.14
N ASN A 216 -11.83 -3.86 -5.92
CA ASN A 216 -12.26 -5.24 -5.74
C ASN A 216 -13.79 -5.35 -5.75
N LYS A 217 -14.37 -5.52 -6.94
CA LYS A 217 -15.82 -5.67 -7.14
C LYS A 217 -16.39 -6.91 -6.41
N VAL A 218 -15.65 -8.03 -6.42
CA VAL A 218 -16.08 -9.27 -5.75
C VAL A 218 -16.19 -9.06 -4.24
N LEU A 219 -15.24 -8.34 -3.65
CA LEU A 219 -15.29 -7.97 -2.23
C LEU A 219 -16.51 -7.08 -1.95
N TYR A 220 -16.75 -6.06 -2.78
CA TYR A 220 -17.88 -5.16 -2.64
C TYR A 220 -19.21 -5.93 -2.66
N GLU A 221 -19.45 -6.75 -3.68
CA GLU A 221 -20.68 -7.56 -3.83
C GLU A 221 -20.86 -8.55 -2.67
N THR A 222 -19.74 -9.15 -2.21
CA THR A 222 -19.77 -10.07 -1.06
C THR A 222 -20.18 -9.34 0.20
N LEU A 223 -19.64 -8.14 0.44
CA LEU A 223 -19.95 -7.34 1.62
C LEU A 223 -21.37 -6.76 1.53
N GLN A 224 -21.82 -6.31 0.36
CA GLN A 224 -23.19 -5.83 0.16
C GLN A 224 -24.23 -6.90 0.56
N LYS A 225 -23.98 -8.17 0.22
CA LYS A 225 -24.86 -9.29 0.66
C LYS A 225 -24.85 -9.52 2.18
N ILE A 226 -23.77 -9.11 2.87
CA ILE A 226 -23.62 -9.32 4.32
C ILE A 226 -24.23 -8.17 5.12
N VAL A 227 -23.98 -6.93 4.68
CA VAL A 227 -24.39 -5.73 5.42
C VAL A 227 -25.71 -5.14 4.92
N GLY A 228 -26.09 -5.42 3.67
CA GLY A 228 -27.31 -4.86 3.06
C GLY A 228 -27.28 -3.33 3.05
N ASP A 229 -28.43 -2.73 3.30
CA ASP A 229 -28.62 -1.29 3.41
C ASP A 229 -28.71 -0.85 4.90
N ASP A 230 -27.87 -1.46 5.74
CA ASP A 230 -27.85 -1.15 7.18
C ASP A 230 -27.21 0.22 7.43
N ASP A 231 -27.94 1.13 8.08
CA ASP A 231 -27.56 2.51 8.37
C ASP A 231 -26.25 2.65 9.16
N CYS A 232 -25.82 1.59 9.86
CA CYS A 232 -24.54 1.60 10.57
C CYS A 232 -23.33 1.32 9.67
N VAL A 233 -23.51 1.12 8.35
CA VAL A 233 -22.43 0.80 7.40
C VAL A 233 -22.47 1.71 6.18
N ILE A 234 -21.36 2.33 5.88
CA ILE A 234 -21.10 3.05 4.64
C ILE A 234 -20.16 2.17 3.80
N LEU A 235 -20.71 1.47 2.79
CA LEU A 235 -19.95 0.60 1.90
C LEU A 235 -19.69 1.31 0.59
N THR A 236 -18.39 1.44 0.22
CA THR A 236 -18.00 2.06 -1.05
C THR A 236 -16.93 1.24 -1.78
N GLY A 237 -16.93 1.35 -3.11
CA GLY A 237 -15.89 0.79 -3.97
C GLY A 237 -14.64 1.66 -4.01
N PHE A 238 -14.16 1.96 -5.23
CA PHE A 238 -13.05 2.88 -5.43
C PHE A 238 -13.47 4.33 -5.15
N THR A 239 -12.66 5.03 -4.37
CA THR A 239 -12.86 6.47 -4.10
C THR A 239 -11.58 7.26 -4.35
N LYS A 240 -11.73 8.47 -4.89
CA LYS A 240 -10.65 9.48 -4.97
C LYS A 240 -10.51 10.28 -3.67
N GLN A 241 -11.49 10.17 -2.76
CA GLN A 241 -11.57 10.94 -1.51
C GLN A 241 -10.98 10.20 -0.30
N MET A 242 -10.10 9.21 -0.53
CA MET A 242 -9.50 8.39 0.56
C MET A 242 -8.87 9.25 1.66
N ALA A 243 -8.22 10.36 1.29
CA ALA A 243 -7.61 11.28 2.24
C ALA A 243 -8.65 11.93 3.17
N LEU A 244 -9.84 12.24 2.66
CA LEU A 244 -10.94 12.79 3.47
C LEU A 244 -11.53 11.73 4.40
N TYR A 245 -11.78 10.52 3.89
CA TYR A 245 -12.24 9.40 4.73
C TYR A 245 -11.30 9.11 5.90
N LEU A 246 -9.97 9.14 5.66
CA LEU A 246 -8.97 8.98 6.72
C LEU A 246 -9.05 10.09 7.77
N LYS A 247 -9.25 11.35 7.35
CA LYS A 247 -9.34 12.50 8.26
C LYS A 247 -10.67 12.55 9.02
N ALA A 248 -11.75 12.14 8.39
CA ALA A 248 -13.11 12.12 8.98
C ALA A 248 -13.27 11.02 10.04
N SER A 249 -12.47 9.96 9.96
CA SER A 249 -12.62 8.78 10.81
C SER A 249 -11.88 8.93 12.14
N ASP A 250 -12.39 8.24 13.17
CA ASP A 250 -11.78 8.23 14.50
C ASP A 250 -10.72 7.13 14.61
N VAL A 251 -10.96 6.00 13.95
CA VAL A 251 -10.00 4.87 13.88
C VAL A 251 -9.96 4.34 12.45
N CYS A 252 -8.76 3.99 11.99
CA CYS A 252 -8.56 3.35 10.70
C CYS A 252 -7.93 1.97 10.89
N ILE A 253 -8.55 0.96 10.28
CA ILE A 253 -8.03 -0.41 10.16
C ILE A 253 -7.62 -0.60 8.71
N THR A 254 -6.35 -0.77 8.50
CA THR A 254 -5.77 -0.97 7.17
C THR A 254 -4.77 -2.13 7.19
N LYS A 255 -4.41 -2.58 6.00
CA LYS A 255 -3.38 -3.60 5.84
C LYS A 255 -2.00 -2.97 5.93
#